data_62f156ea79b1e9d685c37582374d5d3e
#
_entry.id   62f156ea79b1e9d685c37582374d5d3e
#
_cell.length_a   1.000
_cell.length_b   1.000
_cell.length_c   1.000
_cell.angle_alpha   90.00
_cell.angle_beta   90.00
_cell.angle_gamma   90.00
#
_symmetry.space_group_name_H-M   'P 1'
#
loop_
_entity.id
_entity.type
_entity.pdbx_description
1 polymer ?
#
loop_
_entity_poly.entity_id
_entity_poly.type
_entity_poly.pdbx_seq_one_letter_code
_entity_poly.pdbx_strand_id
1 'polypeptide(L)'
;MSDEIDVRVSLDLDPEAAMGTIRDYDDDTASYVSGAKTAFAEAFTSLRAIHDAKAAVAEDPTLNEAGQLLKVDDFAQRRMIAKVYPLWDTASANLNKNVVAWEKEMTKEVVSKASQMVSGEIRAHMKGLKTGERMAAISQAIRDGDEVVASAVLGAPAMLSGLDDEMKGILLREYHERFNPGLAKRLRAVTAARDLIDGRMSVLKKEVTKAVGTIKIKGSSFEIHGQYSGEITPRQLREKRDKSNKPFAV
;
A
#
# COMPACT_ATOMS: atom_id res chain seq x y z
N MET A 1 3.75 -30.81 4.83
CA MET A 1 3.74 -30.55 3.38
C MET A 1 4.60 -29.32 3.19
N SER A 2 5.76 -29.44 2.54
CA SER A 2 6.60 -28.29 2.21
C SER A 2 5.82 -27.44 1.21
N ASP A 3 5.47 -26.20 1.58
CA ASP A 3 4.94 -25.22 0.65
C ASP A 3 6.03 -24.89 -0.38
N GLU A 4 6.02 -25.62 -1.48
CA GLU A 4 6.92 -25.37 -2.59
C GLU A 4 6.50 -24.02 -3.21
N ILE A 5 7.41 -23.04 -3.12
CA ILE A 5 7.15 -21.68 -3.63
C ILE A 5 6.91 -21.80 -5.14
N ASP A 6 5.74 -21.37 -5.60
CA ASP A 6 5.42 -21.38 -7.03
C ASP A 6 6.21 -20.29 -7.77
N VAL A 7 7.33 -20.67 -8.35
CA VAL A 7 8.25 -19.77 -9.09
C VAL A 7 7.63 -19.12 -10.35
N ARG A 8 6.41 -19.52 -10.75
CA ARG A 8 5.70 -18.90 -11.88
C ARG A 8 5.16 -17.51 -11.54
N VAL A 9 4.94 -17.24 -10.25
CA VAL A 9 4.45 -15.95 -9.73
C VAL A 9 5.57 -15.23 -9.01
N SER A 10 5.67 -13.91 -9.20
CA SER A 10 6.68 -13.09 -8.53
C SER A 10 6.55 -13.17 -7.01
N LEU A 11 7.68 -13.34 -6.31
CA LEU A 11 7.77 -13.27 -4.84
C LEU A 11 7.33 -11.91 -4.29
N ASP A 12 7.37 -10.87 -5.09
CA ASP A 12 6.84 -9.54 -4.74
C ASP A 12 5.35 -9.54 -4.42
N LEU A 13 4.62 -10.58 -4.84
CA LEU A 13 3.19 -10.77 -4.57
C LEU A 13 2.92 -11.92 -3.61
N ASP A 14 3.96 -12.62 -3.14
CA ASP A 14 3.81 -13.62 -2.07
C ASP A 14 3.36 -12.94 -0.77
N PRO A 15 2.28 -13.41 -0.12
CA PRO A 15 1.70 -12.73 1.03
C PRO A 15 2.65 -12.66 2.23
N GLU A 16 3.45 -13.71 2.49
CA GLU A 16 4.35 -13.72 3.63
C GLU A 16 5.59 -12.84 3.36
N ALA A 17 6.16 -12.95 2.16
CA ALA A 17 7.26 -12.10 1.75
C ALA A 17 6.87 -10.62 1.74
N ALA A 18 5.66 -10.29 1.23
CA ALA A 18 5.13 -8.94 1.22
C ALA A 18 4.94 -8.39 2.63
N MET A 19 4.32 -9.14 3.54
CA MET A 19 4.14 -8.72 4.94
C MET A 19 5.49 -8.54 5.65
N GLY A 20 6.48 -9.38 5.38
CA GLY A 20 7.83 -9.27 5.95
C GLY A 20 8.57 -7.99 5.59
N THR A 21 8.15 -7.26 4.54
CA THR A 21 8.73 -5.95 4.18
C THR A 21 8.11 -4.78 4.95
N ILE A 22 6.99 -4.99 5.64
CA ILE A 22 6.28 -3.93 6.36
C ILE A 22 7.05 -3.61 7.64
N ARG A 23 7.44 -2.35 7.79
CA ARG A 23 8.08 -1.87 9.02
C ARG A 23 7.13 -2.03 10.22
N ASP A 24 7.67 -2.50 11.35
CA ASP A 24 6.93 -2.72 12.59
C ASP A 24 5.77 -3.76 12.46
N TYR A 25 5.85 -4.69 11.49
CA TYR A 25 4.90 -5.79 11.36
C TYR A 25 5.19 -6.87 12.40
N ASP A 26 4.27 -7.08 13.32
CA ASP A 26 4.28 -8.12 14.35
C ASP A 26 2.86 -8.42 14.85
N ASP A 27 2.72 -9.22 15.90
CA ASP A 27 1.43 -9.64 16.44
C ASP A 27 0.53 -8.47 16.87
N ASP A 28 1.13 -7.34 17.35
CA ASP A 28 0.39 -6.16 17.77
C ASP A 28 -0.18 -5.37 16.59
N THR A 29 0.46 -5.47 15.42
CA THR A 29 0.12 -4.67 14.23
C THR A 29 -0.53 -5.49 13.13
N ALA A 30 -0.40 -6.82 13.14
CA ALA A 30 -0.89 -7.73 12.10
C ALA A 30 -2.39 -7.57 11.83
N SER A 31 -3.20 -7.34 12.87
CA SER A 31 -4.64 -7.16 12.73
C SER A 31 -5.01 -5.93 11.88
N TYR A 32 -4.23 -4.87 11.96
CA TYR A 32 -4.47 -3.60 11.24
C TYR A 32 -4.10 -3.67 9.76
N VAL A 33 -3.25 -4.61 9.37
CA VAL A 33 -2.79 -4.82 7.99
C VAL A 33 -3.31 -6.12 7.37
N SER A 34 -4.17 -6.85 8.10
CA SER A 34 -4.71 -8.16 7.66
C SER A 34 -5.44 -8.10 6.32
N GLY A 35 -6.11 -6.98 6.01
CA GLY A 35 -6.74 -6.75 4.71
C GLY A 35 -5.73 -6.74 3.56
N ALA A 36 -4.53 -6.17 3.78
CA ALA A 36 -3.44 -6.22 2.82
C ALA A 36 -2.98 -7.66 2.59
N LYS A 37 -2.72 -8.42 3.66
CA LYS A 37 -2.33 -9.84 3.58
C LYS A 37 -3.34 -10.65 2.78
N THR A 38 -4.64 -10.44 3.03
CA THR A 38 -5.72 -11.12 2.30
C THR A 38 -5.72 -10.74 0.81
N ALA A 39 -5.51 -9.47 0.46
CA ALA A 39 -5.44 -9.02 -0.92
C ALA A 39 -4.25 -9.65 -1.66
N PHE A 40 -3.07 -9.71 -1.05
CA PHE A 40 -1.90 -10.40 -1.59
C PHE A 40 -2.15 -11.91 -1.77
N ALA A 41 -2.74 -12.57 -0.78
CA ALA A 41 -3.05 -14.00 -0.84
C ALA A 41 -4.02 -14.34 -1.98
N GLU A 42 -5.09 -13.55 -2.17
CA GLU A 42 -6.01 -13.75 -3.30
C GLU A 42 -5.35 -13.44 -4.64
N ALA A 43 -4.50 -12.41 -4.72
CA ALA A 43 -3.76 -12.09 -5.94
C ALA A 43 -2.81 -13.25 -6.33
N PHE A 44 -2.03 -13.75 -5.38
CA PHE A 44 -1.12 -14.87 -5.58
C PHE A 44 -1.85 -16.14 -6.02
N THR A 45 -2.93 -16.51 -5.31
CA THR A 45 -3.77 -17.66 -5.63
C THR A 45 -4.42 -17.51 -7.02
N SER A 46 -4.86 -16.30 -7.36
CA SER A 46 -5.47 -16.03 -8.67
C SER A 46 -4.47 -16.12 -9.81
N LEU A 47 -3.24 -15.65 -9.62
CA LEU A 47 -2.18 -15.78 -10.62
C LEU A 47 -1.79 -17.24 -10.84
N ARG A 48 -1.67 -18.05 -9.78
CA ARG A 48 -1.45 -19.51 -9.90
C ARG A 48 -2.55 -20.15 -10.72
N ALA A 49 -3.82 -19.84 -10.41
CA ALA A 49 -4.96 -20.39 -11.16
C ALA A 49 -4.98 -19.98 -12.64
N ILE A 50 -4.47 -18.78 -12.99
CA ILE A 50 -4.33 -18.37 -14.40
C ILE A 50 -3.26 -19.22 -15.11
N HIS A 51 -2.11 -19.47 -14.45
CA HIS A 51 -1.07 -20.35 -14.99
C HIS A 51 -1.58 -21.77 -15.18
N ASP A 52 -2.34 -22.30 -14.22
CA ASP A 52 -2.93 -23.65 -14.31
C ASP A 52 -3.98 -23.73 -15.43
N ALA A 53 -4.83 -22.71 -15.57
CA ALA A 53 -5.80 -22.61 -16.65
C ALA A 53 -5.11 -22.55 -18.03
N LYS A 54 -3.97 -21.84 -18.13
CA LYS A 54 -3.17 -21.77 -19.36
C LYS A 54 -2.60 -23.15 -19.73
N ALA A 55 -2.06 -23.88 -18.76
CA ALA A 55 -1.57 -25.23 -18.98
C ALA A 55 -2.69 -26.17 -19.44
N ALA A 56 -3.85 -26.16 -18.76
CA ALA A 56 -4.99 -27.01 -19.10
C ALA A 56 -5.55 -26.70 -20.49
N VAL A 57 -5.64 -25.44 -20.88
CA VAL A 57 -6.15 -25.06 -22.21
C VAL A 57 -5.19 -25.43 -23.32
N ALA A 58 -3.89 -25.51 -23.08
CA ALA A 58 -2.90 -25.94 -24.07
C ALA A 58 -3.10 -27.40 -24.54
N GLU A 59 -3.74 -28.23 -23.71
CA GLU A 59 -4.06 -29.61 -24.01
C GLU A 59 -5.39 -29.78 -24.76
N ASP A 60 -6.17 -28.71 -24.97
CA ASP A 60 -7.47 -28.76 -25.66
C ASP A 60 -7.28 -28.79 -27.20
N PRO A 61 -7.49 -29.95 -27.87
CA PRO A 61 -7.24 -30.08 -29.30
C PRO A 61 -8.28 -29.33 -30.15
N THR A 62 -9.36 -28.86 -29.54
CA THR A 62 -10.44 -28.15 -30.25
C THR A 62 -10.16 -26.69 -30.44
N LEU A 63 -9.14 -26.15 -29.73
CA LEU A 63 -8.77 -24.75 -29.75
C LEU A 63 -7.42 -24.53 -30.42
N ASN A 64 -7.38 -23.58 -31.36
CA ASN A 64 -6.12 -23.04 -31.84
C ASN A 64 -5.48 -22.08 -30.82
N GLU A 65 -4.21 -21.70 -31.02
CA GLU A 65 -3.47 -20.80 -30.12
C GLU A 65 -4.24 -19.51 -29.81
N ALA A 66 -4.96 -18.94 -30.79
CA ALA A 66 -5.75 -17.73 -30.58
C ALA A 66 -6.96 -17.97 -29.66
N GLY A 67 -7.66 -19.10 -29.86
CA GLY A 67 -8.76 -19.50 -28.98
C GLY A 67 -8.30 -19.81 -27.57
N GLN A 68 -7.17 -20.51 -27.43
CA GLN A 68 -6.54 -20.79 -26.14
C GLN A 68 -6.19 -19.50 -25.39
N LEU A 69 -5.50 -18.55 -26.04
CA LEU A 69 -5.13 -17.26 -25.44
C LEU A 69 -6.37 -16.46 -25.00
N LEU A 70 -7.40 -16.38 -25.84
CA LEU A 70 -8.63 -15.66 -25.49
C LEU A 70 -9.37 -16.33 -24.31
N LYS A 71 -9.41 -17.66 -24.25
CA LYS A 71 -10.04 -18.40 -23.14
C LYS A 71 -9.33 -18.15 -21.81
N VAL A 72 -7.99 -18.12 -21.81
CA VAL A 72 -7.18 -17.81 -20.63
C VAL A 72 -7.38 -16.35 -20.19
N ASP A 73 -7.38 -15.41 -21.14
CA ASP A 73 -7.59 -13.99 -20.85
C ASP A 73 -9.00 -13.70 -20.30
N ASP A 74 -10.03 -14.35 -20.85
CA ASP A 74 -11.40 -14.24 -20.31
C ASP A 74 -11.51 -14.79 -18.89
N PHE A 75 -10.81 -15.88 -18.58
CA PHE A 75 -10.72 -16.42 -17.23
C PHE A 75 -10.00 -15.45 -16.29
N ALA A 76 -8.83 -14.93 -16.71
CA ALA A 76 -8.03 -13.98 -15.93
C ALA A 76 -8.81 -12.71 -15.62
N GLN A 77 -9.45 -12.11 -16.63
CA GLN A 77 -10.24 -10.87 -16.43
C GLN A 77 -11.38 -11.08 -15.44
N ARG A 78 -12.17 -12.16 -15.61
CA ARG A 78 -13.26 -12.47 -14.67
C ARG A 78 -12.75 -12.66 -13.26
N ARG A 79 -11.63 -13.38 -13.09
CA ARG A 79 -11.06 -13.63 -11.77
C ARG A 79 -10.51 -12.36 -11.11
N MET A 80 -9.80 -11.51 -11.87
CA MET A 80 -9.29 -10.23 -11.37
C MET A 80 -10.42 -9.29 -10.96
N ILE A 81 -11.45 -9.11 -11.79
CA ILE A 81 -12.57 -8.22 -11.53
C ILE A 81 -13.42 -8.72 -10.36
N ALA A 82 -13.70 -10.04 -10.29
CA ALA A 82 -14.60 -10.58 -9.29
C ALA A 82 -13.96 -10.77 -7.91
N LYS A 83 -12.63 -10.97 -7.83
CA LYS A 83 -11.97 -11.37 -6.59
C LYS A 83 -10.82 -10.45 -6.19
N VAL A 84 -9.87 -10.20 -7.10
CA VAL A 84 -8.60 -9.54 -6.71
C VAL A 84 -8.78 -8.04 -6.56
N TYR A 85 -9.29 -7.34 -7.57
CA TYR A 85 -9.41 -5.89 -7.53
C TYR A 85 -10.31 -5.38 -6.40
N PRO A 86 -11.49 -5.98 -6.11
CA PRO A 86 -12.32 -5.52 -5.00
C PRO A 86 -11.64 -5.64 -3.63
N LEU A 87 -10.87 -6.72 -3.40
CA LEU A 87 -10.11 -6.89 -2.16
C LEU A 87 -8.96 -5.91 -2.07
N TRP A 88 -8.25 -5.69 -3.19
CA TRP A 88 -7.14 -4.75 -3.28
C TRP A 88 -7.58 -3.31 -3.01
N ASP A 89 -8.65 -2.87 -3.68
CA ASP A 89 -9.23 -1.54 -3.51
C ASP A 89 -9.76 -1.33 -2.09
N THR A 90 -10.42 -2.35 -1.54
CA THR A 90 -10.92 -2.31 -0.16
C THR A 90 -9.77 -2.21 0.85
N ALA A 91 -8.70 -2.98 0.66
CA ALA A 91 -7.53 -2.93 1.53
C ALA A 91 -6.83 -1.56 1.46
N SER A 92 -6.60 -1.02 0.25
CA SER A 92 -6.01 0.31 0.07
C SER A 92 -6.87 1.40 0.72
N ALA A 93 -8.19 1.39 0.50
CA ALA A 93 -9.11 2.36 1.08
C ALA A 93 -9.12 2.31 2.62
N ASN A 94 -9.14 1.11 3.22
CA ASN A 94 -9.12 0.94 4.67
C ASN A 94 -7.80 1.39 5.28
N LEU A 95 -6.67 1.06 4.65
CA LEU A 95 -5.35 1.51 5.09
C LEU A 95 -5.25 3.04 5.04
N ASN A 96 -5.69 3.68 3.95
CA ASN A 96 -5.74 5.14 3.84
C ASN A 96 -6.59 5.78 4.93
N LYS A 97 -7.76 5.23 5.21
CA LYS A 97 -8.64 5.70 6.29
C LYS A 97 -7.95 5.62 7.65
N ASN A 98 -7.25 4.51 7.92
CA ASN A 98 -6.53 4.32 9.17
C ASN A 98 -5.34 5.26 9.30
N VAL A 99 -4.57 5.49 8.22
CA VAL A 99 -3.46 6.46 8.21
C VAL A 99 -3.97 7.85 8.58
N VAL A 100 -5.01 8.33 7.89
CA VAL A 100 -5.59 9.66 8.17
C VAL A 100 -6.10 9.78 9.61
N ALA A 101 -6.78 8.74 10.11
CA ALA A 101 -7.31 8.76 11.48
C ALA A 101 -6.18 8.80 12.53
N TRP A 102 -5.13 8.01 12.33
CA TRP A 102 -4.01 7.97 13.29
C TRP A 102 -3.05 9.13 13.16
N GLU A 103 -2.85 9.70 11.98
CA GLU A 103 -2.15 10.98 11.83
C GLU A 103 -2.85 12.10 12.60
N LYS A 104 -4.18 12.12 12.57
CA LYS A 104 -4.96 13.06 13.38
C LYS A 104 -4.77 12.81 14.88
N GLU A 105 -4.73 11.56 15.33
CA GLU A 105 -4.43 11.25 16.74
C GLU A 105 -2.99 11.64 17.14
N MET A 106 -2.01 11.51 16.23
CA MET A 106 -0.62 11.93 16.46
C MET A 106 -0.43 13.46 16.57
N THR A 107 -1.43 14.23 16.16
CA THR A 107 -1.43 15.70 16.28
C THR A 107 -2.48 16.21 17.26
N LYS A 108 -3.15 15.30 17.97
CA LYS A 108 -4.16 15.67 18.96
C LYS A 108 -3.55 16.38 20.16
N GLU A 109 -4.25 17.40 20.64
CA GLU A 109 -3.82 18.13 21.82
C GLU A 109 -3.76 17.23 23.06
N VAL A 110 -2.73 17.45 23.86
CA VAL A 110 -2.49 16.71 25.11
C VAL A 110 -3.02 17.52 26.30
N VAL A 111 -3.36 16.80 27.36
CA VAL A 111 -3.74 17.45 28.61
C VAL A 111 -2.48 17.71 29.43
N SER A 112 -2.30 18.93 29.92
CA SER A 112 -1.16 19.26 30.77
C SER A 112 -1.13 18.41 32.05
N LYS A 113 0.04 17.85 32.35
CA LYS A 113 0.33 17.12 33.59
C LYS A 113 0.76 18.05 34.75
N ALA A 114 1.11 19.28 34.44
CA ALA A 114 1.44 20.30 35.46
C ALA A 114 0.18 20.99 36.00
N SER A 115 0.25 21.51 37.21
CA SER A 115 -0.78 22.43 37.73
C SER A 115 -0.91 23.67 36.83
N GLN A 116 -2.04 24.35 36.90
CA GLN A 116 -2.29 25.54 36.06
C GLN A 116 -1.22 26.64 36.28
N MET A 117 -0.78 26.85 37.51
CA MET A 117 0.24 27.83 37.83
C MET A 117 1.59 27.46 37.21
N VAL A 118 2.07 26.23 37.44
CA VAL A 118 3.34 25.72 36.90
C VAL A 118 3.33 25.70 35.37
N SER A 119 2.21 25.29 34.77
CA SER A 119 2.04 25.32 33.31
C SER A 119 2.16 26.75 32.76
N GLY A 120 1.65 27.76 33.50
CA GLY A 120 1.77 29.17 33.14
C GLY A 120 3.22 29.64 33.13
N GLU A 121 3.98 29.29 34.16
CA GLU A 121 5.40 29.64 34.29
C GLU A 121 6.25 28.98 33.22
N ILE A 122 6.04 27.69 32.96
CA ILE A 122 6.74 26.95 31.88
C ILE A 122 6.49 27.62 30.52
N ARG A 123 5.24 27.95 30.20
CA ARG A 123 4.91 28.62 28.94
C ARG A 123 5.50 30.01 28.83
N ALA A 124 5.50 30.78 29.92
CA ALA A 124 6.11 32.11 29.95
C ALA A 124 7.62 32.03 29.72
N HIS A 125 8.30 31.08 30.36
CA HIS A 125 9.72 30.81 30.12
C HIS A 125 10.00 30.47 28.66
N MET A 126 9.25 29.49 28.07
CA MET A 126 9.42 29.10 26.67
C MET A 126 9.16 30.25 25.69
N LYS A 127 8.17 31.09 25.96
CA LYS A 127 7.87 32.27 25.14
C LYS A 127 9.01 33.30 25.16
N GLY A 128 9.77 33.37 26.23
CA GLY A 128 10.95 34.26 26.38
C GLY A 128 12.18 33.82 25.57
N LEU A 129 12.23 32.53 25.13
CA LEU A 129 13.33 32.02 24.32
C LEU A 129 13.19 32.42 22.85
N LYS A 130 14.32 32.48 22.12
CA LYS A 130 14.30 32.57 20.66
C LYS A 130 13.67 31.31 20.06
N THR A 131 13.10 31.44 18.88
CA THR A 131 12.34 30.34 18.23
C THR A 131 13.12 29.03 18.16
N GLY A 132 14.39 29.05 17.72
CA GLY A 132 15.21 27.84 17.63
C GLY A 132 15.55 27.24 19.00
N GLU A 133 15.84 28.06 19.99
CA GLU A 133 16.11 27.64 21.37
C GLU A 133 14.87 27.02 22.02
N ARG A 134 13.71 27.62 21.77
CA ARG A 134 12.41 27.15 22.25
C ARG A 134 12.08 25.75 21.69
N MET A 135 12.19 25.59 20.37
CA MET A 135 11.96 24.28 19.73
C MET A 135 12.91 23.22 20.29
N ALA A 136 14.21 23.55 20.39
CA ALA A 136 15.22 22.64 20.94
C ALA A 136 14.93 22.26 22.40
N ALA A 137 14.53 23.22 23.24
CA ALA A 137 14.21 22.96 24.64
C ALA A 137 13.00 22.05 24.82
N ILE A 138 11.93 22.25 24.04
CA ILE A 138 10.72 21.41 24.09
C ILE A 138 11.04 20.00 23.56
N SER A 139 11.72 19.88 22.41
CA SER A 139 12.14 18.58 21.89
C SER A 139 13.09 17.85 22.86
N GLN A 140 13.96 18.59 23.57
CA GLN A 140 14.82 17.97 24.58
C GLN A 140 13.99 17.44 25.76
N ALA A 141 13.03 18.20 26.27
CA ALA A 141 12.13 17.74 27.33
C ALA A 141 11.37 16.47 26.92
N ILE A 142 10.90 16.39 25.66
CA ILE A 142 10.25 15.20 25.12
C ILE A 142 11.21 14.01 25.12
N ARG A 143 12.44 14.17 24.60
CA ARG A 143 13.45 13.10 24.55
C ARG A 143 13.85 12.60 25.95
N ASP A 144 14.01 13.51 26.89
CA ASP A 144 14.35 13.19 28.28
C ASP A 144 13.19 12.54 29.06
N GLY A 145 11.99 12.52 28.46
CA GLY A 145 10.79 11.96 29.09
C GLY A 145 10.14 12.91 30.12
N ASP A 146 10.49 14.22 30.10
CA ASP A 146 9.83 15.22 30.92
C ASP A 146 8.45 15.58 30.36
N GLU A 147 7.50 14.68 30.66
CA GLU A 147 6.11 14.81 30.22
C GLU A 147 5.43 16.05 30.85
N VAL A 148 5.91 16.51 32.01
CA VAL A 148 5.35 17.66 32.69
C VAL A 148 5.62 18.93 31.88
N VAL A 149 6.87 19.16 31.52
CA VAL A 149 7.26 20.31 30.68
C VAL A 149 6.64 20.23 29.31
N ALA A 150 6.75 19.07 28.62
CA ALA A 150 6.24 18.91 27.29
C ALA A 150 4.71 19.12 27.22
N SER A 151 3.94 18.48 28.12
CA SER A 151 2.48 18.61 28.12
C SER A 151 1.99 19.99 28.55
N ALA A 152 2.74 20.70 29.44
CA ALA A 152 2.41 22.08 29.84
C ALA A 152 2.43 23.03 28.63
N VAL A 153 3.37 22.81 27.70
CA VAL A 153 3.51 23.61 26.49
C VAL A 153 2.49 23.19 25.42
N LEU A 154 2.39 21.90 25.12
CA LEU A 154 1.61 21.36 24.01
C LEU A 154 0.10 21.26 24.30
N GLY A 155 -0.29 21.22 25.59
CA GLY A 155 -1.67 21.19 26.04
C GLY A 155 -2.38 22.55 26.08
N ALA A 156 -1.78 23.59 25.49
CA ALA A 156 -2.34 24.93 25.41
C ALA A 156 -2.29 25.47 23.97
N PRO A 157 -3.05 26.52 23.64
CA PRO A 157 -2.92 27.21 22.36
C PRO A 157 -1.47 27.62 22.07
N ALA A 158 -1.00 27.40 20.82
CA ALA A 158 0.41 27.58 20.41
C ALA A 158 0.96 28.95 20.76
N MET A 159 0.18 30.01 20.58
CA MET A 159 0.53 31.40 20.86
C MET A 159 0.92 31.65 22.33
N LEU A 160 0.42 30.87 23.28
CA LEU A 160 0.73 31.03 24.70
C LEU A 160 2.18 30.64 25.04
N SER A 161 2.75 29.73 24.25
CA SER A 161 4.14 29.30 24.37
C SER A 161 5.04 29.95 23.31
N GLY A 162 4.50 30.84 22.49
CA GLY A 162 5.24 31.50 21.40
C GLY A 162 5.51 30.56 20.20
N LEU A 163 4.77 29.48 20.08
CA LEU A 163 4.78 28.59 18.92
C LEU A 163 3.79 29.10 17.87
N ASP A 164 3.95 28.70 16.62
CA ASP A 164 2.91 28.66 15.61
C ASP A 164 2.29 27.24 15.53
N ASP A 165 1.23 27.09 14.74
CA ASP A 165 0.50 25.83 14.63
C ASP A 165 1.32 24.73 13.96
N GLU A 166 2.22 25.08 13.03
CA GLU A 166 3.11 24.13 12.35
C GLU A 166 4.14 23.57 13.34
N MET A 167 4.82 24.43 14.08
CA MET A 167 5.77 24.05 15.13
C MET A 167 5.10 23.18 16.20
N LYS A 168 3.89 23.56 16.64
CA LYS A 168 3.11 22.78 17.59
C LYS A 168 2.77 21.40 17.03
N GLY A 169 2.38 21.30 15.75
CA GLY A 169 2.07 20.03 15.08
C GLY A 169 3.28 19.08 15.04
N ILE A 170 4.47 19.61 14.73
CA ILE A 170 5.73 18.82 14.75
C ILE A 170 6.02 18.29 16.15
N LEU A 171 5.96 19.15 17.16
CA LEU A 171 6.23 18.77 18.55
C LEU A 171 5.18 17.82 19.14
N LEU A 172 3.91 17.95 18.76
CA LEU A 172 2.87 16.99 19.15
C LEU A 172 3.15 15.60 18.59
N ARG A 173 3.61 15.51 17.33
CA ARG A 173 4.02 14.23 16.74
C ARG A 173 5.18 13.61 17.51
N GLU A 174 6.24 14.38 17.79
CA GLU A 174 7.39 13.94 18.59
C GLU A 174 6.96 13.49 20.00
N TYR A 175 6.04 14.23 20.64
CA TYR A 175 5.46 13.86 21.93
C TYR A 175 4.73 12.51 21.86
N HIS A 176 3.84 12.32 20.89
CA HIS A 176 3.10 11.09 20.76
C HIS A 176 4.00 9.90 20.37
N GLU A 177 5.05 10.12 19.61
CA GLU A 177 6.07 9.07 19.32
C GLU A 177 6.77 8.61 20.60
N ARG A 178 7.06 9.52 21.52
CA ARG A 178 7.76 9.23 22.78
C ARG A 178 6.82 8.62 23.83
N PHE A 179 5.64 9.21 24.03
CA PHE A 179 4.73 8.87 25.13
C PHE A 179 3.60 7.91 24.72
N ASN A 180 3.36 7.73 23.43
CA ASN A 180 2.38 6.79 22.87
C ASN A 180 3.02 5.89 21.80
N PRO A 181 4.07 5.11 22.14
CA PRO A 181 4.84 4.35 21.14
C PRO A 181 4.00 3.31 20.39
N GLY A 182 2.93 2.77 21.03
CA GLY A 182 2.02 1.85 20.38
C GLY A 182 1.22 2.49 19.24
N LEU A 183 0.79 3.74 19.38
CA LEU A 183 0.12 4.49 18.31
C LEU A 183 1.09 4.77 17.15
N ALA A 184 2.30 5.24 17.47
CA ALA A 184 3.33 5.50 16.48
C ALA A 184 3.73 4.23 15.69
N LYS A 185 3.90 3.10 16.38
CA LYS A 185 4.16 1.79 15.78
C LYS A 185 3.07 1.38 14.79
N ARG A 186 1.79 1.48 15.21
CA ARG A 186 0.64 1.17 14.34
C ARG A 186 0.59 2.07 13.12
N LEU A 187 0.79 3.37 13.29
CA LEU A 187 0.79 4.32 12.17
C LEU A 187 1.89 3.96 11.16
N ARG A 188 3.11 3.65 11.62
CA ARG A 188 4.21 3.24 10.73
C ARG A 188 3.89 1.96 9.97
N ALA A 189 3.36 0.94 10.67
CA ALA A 189 2.99 -0.33 10.04
C ALA A 189 1.91 -0.16 8.97
N VAL A 190 0.84 0.59 9.27
CA VAL A 190 -0.25 0.80 8.31
C VAL A 190 0.17 1.70 7.15
N THR A 191 1.02 2.71 7.39
CA THR A 191 1.59 3.54 6.33
C THR A 191 2.44 2.70 5.38
N ALA A 192 3.33 1.86 5.93
CA ALA A 192 4.15 0.96 5.12
C ALA A 192 3.30 -0.05 4.33
N ALA A 193 2.23 -0.58 4.93
CA ALA A 193 1.29 -1.49 4.24
C ALA A 193 0.53 -0.80 3.10
N ARG A 194 0.10 0.45 3.29
CA ARG A 194 -0.53 1.27 2.24
C ARG A 194 0.44 1.48 1.08
N ASP A 195 1.65 1.93 1.36
CA ASP A 195 2.66 2.20 0.33
C ASP A 195 3.04 0.93 -0.43
N LEU A 196 3.05 -0.21 0.26
CA LEU A 196 3.28 -1.53 -0.34
C LEU A 196 2.16 -1.91 -1.32
N ILE A 197 0.88 -1.84 -0.90
CA ILE A 197 -0.27 -2.14 -1.76
C ILE A 197 -0.29 -1.24 -2.99
N ASP A 198 -0.13 0.07 -2.81
CA ASP A 198 -0.17 1.03 -3.90
C ASP A 198 0.98 0.81 -4.89
N GLY A 199 2.18 0.55 -4.37
CA GLY A 199 3.37 0.26 -5.19
C GLY A 199 3.28 -1.08 -5.96
N ARG A 200 2.64 -2.11 -5.38
CA ARG A 200 2.56 -3.44 -6.00
C ARG A 200 1.45 -3.62 -7.04
N MET A 201 0.53 -2.67 -7.20
CA MET A 201 -0.49 -2.73 -8.25
C MET A 201 0.12 -2.85 -9.66
N SER A 202 1.22 -2.16 -9.93
CA SER A 202 1.92 -2.25 -11.22
C SER A 202 2.56 -3.62 -11.45
N VAL A 203 3.09 -4.25 -10.40
CA VAL A 203 3.65 -5.60 -10.44
C VAL A 203 2.52 -6.61 -10.71
N LEU A 204 1.40 -6.50 -9.99
CA LEU A 204 0.23 -7.35 -10.21
C LEU A 204 -0.24 -7.32 -11.66
N LYS A 205 -0.38 -6.14 -12.26
CA LYS A 205 -0.78 -6.00 -13.68
C LYS A 205 0.22 -6.65 -14.63
N LYS A 206 1.52 -6.52 -14.38
CA LYS A 206 2.58 -7.16 -15.17
C LYS A 206 2.51 -8.69 -15.05
N GLU A 207 2.34 -9.22 -13.84
CA GLU A 207 2.24 -10.67 -13.62
C GLU A 207 0.98 -11.26 -14.25
N VAL A 208 -0.16 -10.55 -14.22
CA VAL A 208 -1.37 -10.99 -14.98
C VAL A 208 -1.07 -11.07 -16.48
N THR A 209 -0.43 -10.04 -17.04
CA THR A 209 -0.06 -10.04 -18.47
C THR A 209 0.88 -11.19 -18.82
N LYS A 210 1.86 -11.46 -17.97
CA LYS A 210 2.81 -12.57 -18.11
C LYS A 210 2.12 -13.93 -18.01
N ALA A 211 1.21 -14.11 -17.04
CA ALA A 211 0.46 -15.34 -16.85
C ALA A 211 -0.44 -15.67 -18.05
N VAL A 212 -1.15 -14.68 -18.56
CA VAL A 212 -1.97 -14.82 -19.78
C VAL A 212 -1.07 -15.06 -21.00
N GLY A 213 -0.08 -14.19 -21.21
CA GLY A 213 0.88 -14.28 -22.32
C GLY A 213 0.40 -13.64 -23.61
N THR A 214 1.13 -13.95 -24.68
CA THR A 214 0.93 -13.43 -26.05
C THR A 214 1.16 -14.57 -27.07
N ILE A 215 0.76 -14.36 -28.31
CA ILE A 215 1.09 -15.27 -29.43
C ILE A 215 2.18 -14.65 -30.28
N LYS A 216 3.24 -15.42 -30.56
CA LYS A 216 4.32 -15.02 -31.48
C LYS A 216 3.88 -15.20 -32.92
N ILE A 217 4.02 -14.15 -33.74
CA ILE A 217 3.76 -14.22 -35.18
C ILE A 217 4.99 -14.83 -35.86
N LYS A 218 4.85 -16.00 -36.46
CA LYS A 218 5.90 -16.61 -37.30
C LYS A 218 6.17 -15.71 -38.52
N GLY A 219 7.39 -15.21 -38.68
CA GLY A 219 7.86 -14.52 -39.89
C GLY A 219 7.88 -12.99 -39.86
N SER A 220 7.60 -12.34 -38.74
CA SER A 220 7.64 -10.88 -38.61
C SER A 220 8.65 -10.46 -37.57
N SER A 221 9.89 -10.20 -38.02
CA SER A 221 10.90 -9.50 -37.23
C SER A 221 11.09 -8.09 -37.77
N PHE A 222 10.16 -7.20 -37.52
CA PHE A 222 10.34 -5.77 -37.74
C PHE A 222 10.15 -5.02 -36.41
N GLU A 223 11.21 -4.40 -35.96
CA GLU A 223 11.21 -3.51 -34.81
C GLU A 223 10.72 -2.12 -35.28
N ILE A 224 9.52 -1.73 -34.87
CA ILE A 224 9.02 -0.38 -35.07
C ILE A 224 8.79 0.23 -33.68
N HIS A 225 9.57 1.23 -33.33
CA HIS A 225 9.47 2.01 -32.07
C HIS A 225 9.64 1.21 -30.77
N GLY A 226 10.59 0.25 -30.71
CA GLY A 226 10.94 -0.45 -29.48
C GLY A 226 9.88 -1.46 -28.99
N GLN A 227 8.86 -1.74 -29.79
CA GLN A 227 7.92 -2.85 -29.55
C GLN A 227 8.25 -4.00 -30.52
N TYR A 228 8.42 -5.20 -29.97
CA TYR A 228 8.57 -6.41 -30.79
C TYR A 228 7.33 -6.57 -31.67
N SER A 229 7.46 -6.34 -32.94
CA SER A 229 6.37 -6.46 -33.94
C SER A 229 5.95 -7.91 -34.24
N GLY A 230 6.30 -8.84 -33.36
CA GLY A 230 6.07 -10.28 -33.52
C GLY A 230 5.07 -10.89 -32.54
N GLU A 231 4.44 -10.10 -31.66
CA GLU A 231 3.52 -10.64 -30.65
C GLU A 231 2.11 -10.06 -30.78
N ILE A 232 1.09 -10.92 -30.69
CA ILE A 232 -0.32 -10.51 -30.66
C ILE A 232 -0.84 -10.67 -29.23
N THR A 233 -1.38 -9.58 -28.68
CA THR A 233 -2.03 -9.56 -27.39
C THR A 233 -3.49 -10.02 -27.47
N PRO A 234 -4.12 -10.48 -26.37
CA PRO A 234 -5.55 -10.80 -26.33
C PRO A 234 -6.44 -9.66 -26.84
N ARG A 235 -6.11 -8.41 -26.51
CA ARG A 235 -6.85 -7.23 -26.97
C ARG A 235 -6.84 -7.11 -28.48
N GLN A 236 -5.68 -7.24 -29.11
CA GLN A 236 -5.56 -7.19 -30.57
C GLN A 236 -6.30 -8.35 -31.26
N LEU A 237 -6.33 -9.54 -30.64
CA LEU A 237 -7.11 -10.66 -31.13
C LEU A 237 -8.61 -10.40 -31.08
N ARG A 238 -9.12 -9.83 -29.99
CA ARG A 238 -10.53 -9.44 -29.89
C ARG A 238 -10.90 -8.41 -30.96
N GLU A 239 -10.09 -7.39 -31.13
CA GLU A 239 -10.32 -6.36 -32.14
C GLU A 239 -10.36 -6.95 -33.56
N LYS A 240 -9.48 -7.92 -33.89
CA LYS A 240 -9.50 -8.63 -35.16
C LYS A 240 -10.75 -9.52 -35.31
N ARG A 241 -11.10 -10.28 -34.27
CA ARG A 241 -12.32 -11.13 -34.25
C ARG A 241 -13.57 -10.29 -34.46
N ASP A 242 -13.68 -9.18 -33.73
CA ASP A 242 -14.89 -8.32 -33.80
C ASP A 242 -15.01 -7.65 -35.17
N LYS A 243 -13.87 -7.28 -35.80
CA LYS A 243 -13.88 -6.82 -37.21
C LYS A 243 -14.34 -7.91 -38.18
N SER A 244 -13.86 -9.15 -38.00
CA SER A 244 -14.23 -10.24 -38.88
C SER A 244 -15.67 -10.70 -38.70
N ASN A 245 -16.26 -10.49 -37.52
CA ASN A 245 -17.65 -10.85 -37.24
C ASN A 245 -18.67 -9.80 -37.72
N LYS A 246 -18.25 -8.57 -38.05
CA LYS A 246 -19.16 -7.51 -38.51
C LYS A 246 -20.07 -7.92 -39.68
N PRO A 247 -19.59 -8.62 -40.71
CA PRO A 247 -20.46 -9.05 -41.82
C PRO A 247 -21.54 -10.07 -41.42
N PHE A 248 -21.40 -10.75 -40.27
CA PHE A 248 -22.31 -11.77 -39.77
C PHE A 248 -23.21 -11.25 -38.63
N ALA A 249 -23.08 -10.00 -38.25
CA ALA A 249 -23.97 -9.37 -37.29
C ALA A 249 -25.29 -9.04 -37.99
N VAL A 250 -26.35 -9.79 -37.63
CA VAL A 250 -27.73 -9.57 -38.09
C VAL A 250 -28.44 -8.62 -37.15
#